data_f4397482d05c052c7cfce8c05dafbc66
#
_entry.id   f4397482d05c052c7cfce8c05dafbc66
#
_cell.length_a   1.000
_cell.length_b   1.000
_cell.length_c   1.000
_cell.angle_alpha   90.00
_cell.angle_beta   90.00
_cell.angle_gamma   90.00
#
_symmetry.space_group_name_H-M   'P 1'
#
loop_
_entity.id
_entity.type
_entity.pdbx_description
1 polymer ?
#
loop_
_entity_poly.entity_id
_entity_poly.type
_entity_poly.pdbx_seq_one_letter_code
_entity_poly.pdbx_strand_id
1 'polypeptide(L)'
;MDILSIIAGIFDLYYSKRIAKDERNLLLKERVTSEMFDTAVRLLLNRKEIEITQDVILTGFLLNYFSMSNENPMRSLLLEDFHNSHEDIVLLFQTLWNESIENIPVLLKALEKVPSYLQDRNFRYPYIRNLVYAIGAQPQPESLLALEKLASETEDEVIKELSLRQVEKRKLLGRWESDGQGNLDSNKT
;
A
#
# COMPACT_ATOMS: atom_id res chain seq x y z
N MET A 1 -24.52 -15.10 4.01
CA MET A 1 -24.00 -13.81 3.45
C MET A 1 -22.50 -13.86 3.63
N ASP A 2 -21.73 -13.68 2.58
CA ASP A 2 -20.26 -13.66 2.71
C ASP A 2 -19.77 -12.26 3.18
N ILE A 3 -18.51 -12.17 3.56
CA ILE A 3 -17.93 -10.95 4.13
C ILE A 3 -17.94 -9.78 3.14
N LEU A 4 -17.74 -10.03 1.84
CA LEU A 4 -17.77 -8.97 0.83
C LEU A 4 -19.17 -8.35 0.75
N SER A 5 -20.24 -9.18 0.79
CA SER A 5 -21.62 -8.70 0.82
C SER A 5 -21.94 -7.88 2.08
N ILE A 6 -21.34 -8.21 3.23
CA ILE A 6 -21.51 -7.44 4.47
C ILE A 6 -20.87 -6.05 4.33
N ILE A 7 -19.63 -5.99 3.84
CA ILE A 7 -18.89 -4.72 3.65
C ILE A 7 -19.63 -3.88 2.60
N ALA A 8 -19.96 -4.45 1.43
CA ALA A 8 -20.70 -3.75 0.37
C ALA A 8 -22.01 -3.15 0.89
N GLY A 9 -22.83 -3.93 1.62
CA GLY A 9 -24.10 -3.44 2.16
C GLY A 9 -23.96 -2.26 3.13
N ILE A 10 -22.89 -2.22 3.93
CA ILE A 10 -22.62 -1.10 4.84
C ILE A 10 -22.21 0.15 4.04
N PHE A 11 -21.33 0.00 3.02
CA PHE A 11 -20.93 1.12 2.18
C PHE A 11 -22.06 1.63 1.28
N ASP A 12 -22.94 0.75 0.78
CA ASP A 12 -24.16 1.15 0.04
C ASP A 12 -25.09 2.03 0.88
N LEU A 13 -25.26 1.71 2.17
CA LEU A 13 -26.02 2.56 3.09
C LEU A 13 -25.36 3.93 3.26
N TYR A 14 -24.02 3.97 3.34
CA TYR A 14 -23.27 5.20 3.49
C TYR A 14 -23.30 6.05 2.22
N TYR A 15 -23.03 5.48 1.04
CA TYR A 15 -23.03 6.20 -0.23
C TYR A 15 -24.43 6.70 -0.62
N SER A 16 -25.47 5.94 -0.28
CA SER A 16 -26.86 6.36 -0.45
C SER A 16 -27.33 7.38 0.61
N LYS A 17 -26.44 7.85 1.51
CA LYS A 17 -26.71 8.80 2.59
C LYS A 17 -27.78 8.34 3.59
N ARG A 18 -27.99 7.05 3.71
CA ARG A 18 -28.93 6.48 4.72
C ARG A 18 -28.29 6.40 6.10
N ILE A 19 -26.98 6.37 6.18
CA ILE A 19 -26.21 6.41 7.42
C ILE A 19 -25.11 7.46 7.35
N ALA A 20 -24.68 7.99 8.49
CA ALA A 20 -23.57 8.89 8.62
C ALA A 20 -22.23 8.13 8.66
N LYS A 21 -21.10 8.86 8.52
CA LYS A 21 -19.74 8.31 8.59
C LYS A 21 -19.47 7.53 9.89
N ASP A 22 -19.87 8.09 11.02
CA ASP A 22 -19.63 7.46 12.33
C ASP A 22 -20.46 6.18 12.50
N GLU A 23 -21.69 6.17 11.99
CA GLU A 23 -22.53 4.98 11.99
C GLU A 23 -21.99 3.88 11.08
N ARG A 24 -21.47 4.24 9.87
CA ARG A 24 -20.73 3.31 9.01
C ARG A 24 -19.56 2.66 9.77
N ASN A 25 -18.73 3.48 10.43
CA ASN A 25 -17.56 2.98 11.15
C ASN A 25 -17.95 2.08 12.33
N LEU A 26 -19.04 2.39 13.02
CA LEU A 26 -19.60 1.56 14.08
C LEU A 26 -20.08 0.20 13.53
N LEU A 27 -20.87 0.22 12.46
CA LEU A 27 -21.37 -1.00 11.81
C LEU A 27 -20.24 -1.90 11.31
N LEU A 28 -19.18 -1.32 10.72
CA LEU A 28 -17.99 -2.07 10.31
C LEU A 28 -17.33 -2.72 11.54
N LYS A 29 -17.11 -1.98 12.63
CA LYS A 29 -16.50 -2.48 13.86
C LYS A 29 -17.32 -3.61 14.52
N GLU A 30 -18.63 -3.54 14.45
CA GLU A 30 -19.53 -4.55 15.04
C GLU A 30 -19.65 -5.83 14.19
N ARG A 31 -19.50 -5.71 12.85
CA ARG A 31 -19.81 -6.81 11.92
C ARG A 31 -18.61 -7.43 11.22
N VAL A 32 -17.44 -6.81 11.29
CA VAL A 32 -16.22 -7.28 10.62
C VAL A 32 -15.16 -7.53 11.66
N THR A 33 -14.73 -8.78 11.80
CA THR A 33 -13.56 -9.13 12.62
C THR A 33 -12.28 -9.12 11.77
N SER A 34 -11.11 -9.19 12.40
CA SER A 34 -9.82 -9.28 11.69
C SER A 34 -9.75 -10.53 10.80
N GLU A 35 -10.23 -11.69 11.26
CA GLU A 35 -10.23 -12.93 10.49
C GLU A 35 -11.19 -12.85 9.30
N MET A 36 -12.32 -12.17 9.46
CA MET A 36 -13.25 -11.91 8.37
C MET A 36 -12.63 -10.96 7.34
N PHE A 37 -11.85 -9.97 7.78
CA PHE A 37 -11.12 -9.07 6.90
C PHE A 37 -10.06 -9.82 6.09
N ASP A 38 -9.26 -10.70 6.71
CA ASP A 38 -8.31 -11.56 6.01
C ASP A 38 -8.99 -12.42 4.93
N THR A 39 -10.18 -12.92 5.25
CA THR A 39 -11.01 -13.67 4.30
C THR A 39 -11.47 -12.78 3.15
N ALA A 40 -11.90 -11.54 3.42
CA ALA A 40 -12.33 -10.59 2.40
C ALA A 40 -11.20 -10.28 1.40
N VAL A 41 -10.00 -10.02 1.88
CA VAL A 41 -8.81 -9.77 1.04
C VAL A 41 -8.53 -10.94 0.09
N ARG A 42 -8.59 -12.17 0.58
CA ARG A 42 -8.39 -13.37 -0.25
C ARG A 42 -9.51 -13.57 -1.28
N LEU A 43 -10.74 -13.25 -0.91
CA LEU A 43 -11.88 -13.33 -1.83
C LEU A 43 -11.77 -12.29 -2.95
N LEU A 44 -11.27 -11.08 -2.68
CA LEU A 44 -11.01 -10.08 -3.72
C LEU A 44 -10.10 -10.63 -4.82
N LEU A 45 -8.98 -11.25 -4.46
CA LEU A 45 -8.05 -11.84 -5.41
C LEU A 45 -8.68 -12.97 -6.21
N ASN A 46 -9.42 -13.87 -5.54
CA ASN A 46 -10.00 -15.04 -6.18
C ASN A 46 -11.15 -14.70 -7.14
N ARG A 47 -11.95 -13.70 -6.81
CA ARG A 47 -13.15 -13.32 -7.57
C ARG A 47 -12.92 -12.13 -8.50
N LYS A 48 -11.81 -11.39 -8.33
CA LYS A 48 -11.50 -10.14 -9.05
C LYS A 48 -12.64 -9.12 -8.96
N GLU A 49 -13.09 -8.89 -7.75
CA GLU A 49 -14.24 -8.02 -7.44
C GLU A 49 -13.83 -6.54 -7.50
N ILE A 50 -14.11 -5.87 -8.61
CA ILE A 50 -13.66 -4.50 -8.88
C ILE A 50 -14.30 -3.50 -7.91
N GLU A 51 -15.64 -3.50 -7.84
CA GLU A 51 -16.42 -2.46 -7.17
C GLU A 51 -16.18 -2.41 -5.66
N ILE A 52 -15.97 -3.57 -5.02
CA ILE A 52 -15.83 -3.68 -3.57
C ILE A 52 -14.38 -3.53 -3.09
N THR A 53 -13.38 -3.57 -3.98
CA THR A 53 -11.96 -3.58 -3.58
C THR A 53 -11.61 -2.34 -2.75
N GLN A 54 -12.02 -1.15 -3.18
CA GLN A 54 -11.75 0.09 -2.46
C GLN A 54 -12.38 0.09 -1.05
N ASP A 55 -13.60 -0.42 -0.91
CA ASP A 55 -14.32 -0.48 0.37
C ASP A 55 -13.65 -1.46 1.33
N VAL A 56 -13.15 -2.59 0.84
CA VAL A 56 -12.38 -3.55 1.65
C VAL A 56 -11.05 -2.91 2.12
N ILE A 57 -10.29 -2.27 1.22
CA ILE A 57 -9.05 -1.59 1.59
C ILE A 57 -9.33 -0.48 2.61
N LEU A 58 -10.36 0.34 2.39
CA LEU A 58 -10.76 1.38 3.33
C LEU A 58 -11.20 0.78 4.68
N THR A 59 -11.89 -0.36 4.69
CA THR A 59 -12.24 -1.07 5.93
C THR A 59 -10.99 -1.45 6.73
N GLY A 60 -9.96 -1.97 6.06
CA GLY A 60 -8.68 -2.29 6.69
C GLY A 60 -8.02 -1.10 7.38
N PHE A 61 -8.01 0.07 6.73
CA PHE A 61 -7.51 1.31 7.34
C PHE A 61 -8.39 1.79 8.51
N LEU A 62 -9.70 1.78 8.36
CA LEU A 62 -10.63 2.26 9.38
C LEU A 62 -10.60 1.44 10.67
N LEU A 63 -10.39 0.13 10.54
CA LEU A 63 -10.37 -0.80 11.67
C LEU A 63 -8.97 -1.20 12.12
N ASN A 64 -7.94 -0.72 11.43
CA ASN A 64 -6.54 -1.07 11.65
C ASN A 64 -6.30 -2.60 11.59
N TYR A 65 -6.85 -3.27 10.56
CA TYR A 65 -6.79 -4.71 10.40
C TYR A 65 -5.65 -5.20 9.49
N PHE A 66 -4.88 -4.28 8.90
CA PHE A 66 -3.69 -4.69 8.17
C PHE A 66 -2.63 -5.23 9.13
N SER A 67 -2.12 -6.43 8.81
CA SER A 67 -1.15 -7.16 9.60
C SER A 67 -0.23 -7.97 8.67
N MET A 68 0.73 -8.69 9.23
CA MET A 68 1.61 -9.56 8.43
C MET A 68 0.87 -10.67 7.67
N SER A 69 -0.33 -11.08 8.13
CA SER A 69 -1.16 -12.08 7.43
C SER A 69 -1.69 -11.60 6.08
N ASN A 70 -1.82 -10.27 5.90
CA ASN A 70 -2.33 -9.66 4.66
C ASN A 70 -1.20 -9.31 3.67
N GLU A 71 0.07 -9.28 4.08
CA GLU A 71 1.18 -8.83 3.24
C GLU A 71 1.26 -9.58 1.90
N ASN A 72 1.26 -10.91 1.92
CA ASN A 72 1.32 -11.72 0.70
C ASN A 72 0.11 -11.52 -0.23
N PRO A 73 -1.15 -11.56 0.26
CA PRO A 73 -2.30 -11.20 -0.57
C PRO A 73 -2.19 -9.79 -1.17
N MET A 74 -1.68 -8.80 -0.43
CA MET A 74 -1.52 -7.44 -0.94
C MET A 74 -0.38 -7.31 -1.96
N ARG A 75 0.71 -8.10 -1.86
CA ARG A 75 1.71 -8.22 -2.94
C ARG A 75 1.05 -8.67 -4.24
N SER A 76 0.18 -9.68 -4.17
CA SER A 76 -0.53 -10.18 -5.34
C SER A 76 -1.51 -9.14 -5.88
N LEU A 77 -2.27 -8.48 -5.00
CA LEU A 77 -3.25 -7.46 -5.38
C LEU A 77 -2.56 -6.26 -6.04
N LEU A 78 -1.39 -5.83 -5.57
CA LEU A 78 -0.63 -4.73 -6.16
C LEU A 78 -0.29 -4.94 -7.65
N LEU A 79 -0.18 -6.19 -8.10
CA LEU A 79 0.18 -6.54 -9.48
C LEU A 79 -1.03 -6.80 -10.39
N GLU A 80 -2.24 -6.79 -9.85
CA GLU A 80 -3.48 -6.99 -10.60
C GLU A 80 -4.04 -5.67 -11.12
N ASP A 81 -4.59 -5.64 -12.34
CA ASP A 81 -5.08 -4.42 -13.01
C ASP A 81 -6.63 -4.30 -12.97
N PHE A 82 -7.30 -5.08 -12.12
CA PHE A 82 -8.76 -5.06 -12.05
C PHE A 82 -9.33 -4.05 -11.03
N HIS A 83 -8.51 -3.33 -10.27
CA HIS A 83 -8.95 -2.41 -9.21
C HIS A 83 -8.20 -1.07 -9.26
N ASN A 84 -8.66 -0.09 -8.46
CA ASN A 84 -8.13 1.27 -8.43
C ASN A 84 -7.49 1.65 -7.08
N SER A 85 -7.09 0.66 -6.25
CA SER A 85 -6.54 0.90 -4.89
C SER A 85 -5.02 0.74 -4.81
N HIS A 86 -4.29 0.85 -5.94
CA HIS A 86 -2.85 0.61 -5.98
C HIS A 86 -2.06 1.58 -5.10
N GLU A 87 -2.44 2.86 -5.07
CA GLU A 87 -1.74 3.87 -4.26
C GLU A 87 -1.87 3.59 -2.77
N ASP A 88 -3.06 3.17 -2.31
CA ASP A 88 -3.30 2.77 -0.93
C ASP A 88 -2.48 1.54 -0.54
N ILE A 89 -2.37 0.56 -1.46
CA ILE A 89 -1.57 -0.65 -1.24
C ILE A 89 -0.08 -0.31 -1.17
N VAL A 90 0.43 0.58 -2.05
CA VAL A 90 1.82 1.04 -2.01
C VAL A 90 2.14 1.75 -0.69
N LEU A 91 1.19 2.54 -0.15
CA LEU A 91 1.34 3.18 1.15
C LEU A 91 1.56 2.16 2.28
N LEU A 92 0.89 1.01 2.25
CA LEU A 92 1.09 -0.05 3.23
C LEU A 92 2.51 -0.63 3.15
N PHE A 93 3.08 -0.83 1.96
CA PHE A 93 4.47 -1.27 1.79
C PHE A 93 5.49 -0.21 2.23
N GLN A 94 5.13 1.04 2.19
CA GLN A 94 5.99 2.11 2.67
C GLN A 94 5.97 2.24 4.20
N THR A 95 4.83 1.98 4.86
CA THR A 95 4.61 2.35 6.27
C THR A 95 4.47 1.16 7.21
N LEU A 96 3.90 0.05 6.77
CA LEU A 96 3.59 -1.12 7.59
C LEU A 96 4.46 -2.31 7.23
N TRP A 97 4.60 -2.63 5.95
CA TRP A 97 5.35 -3.80 5.46
C TRP A 97 6.68 -3.38 4.84
N ASN A 98 7.53 -2.77 5.65
CA ASN A 98 8.84 -2.27 5.23
C ASN A 98 10.02 -3.09 5.78
N GLU A 99 9.75 -4.30 6.29
CA GLU A 99 10.75 -5.17 6.91
C GLU A 99 11.12 -6.41 6.08
N SER A 100 10.57 -6.57 4.87
CA SER A 100 10.79 -7.73 4.03
C SER A 100 11.45 -7.39 2.70
N ILE A 101 12.65 -7.95 2.46
CA ILE A 101 13.34 -7.83 1.15
C ILE A 101 12.52 -8.40 -0.01
N GLU A 102 11.57 -9.31 0.27
CA GLU A 102 10.67 -9.91 -0.73
C GLU A 102 9.69 -8.89 -1.34
N ASN A 103 9.52 -7.72 -0.72
CA ASN A 103 8.70 -6.64 -1.27
C ASN A 103 9.39 -5.92 -2.44
N ILE A 104 10.72 -5.88 -2.44
CA ILE A 104 11.49 -5.13 -3.43
C ILE A 104 11.19 -5.60 -4.87
N PRO A 105 11.27 -6.90 -5.22
CA PRO A 105 10.95 -7.34 -6.57
C PRO A 105 9.48 -7.10 -6.96
N VAL A 106 8.55 -7.14 -6.01
CA VAL A 106 7.13 -6.85 -6.27
C VAL A 106 6.94 -5.36 -6.60
N LEU A 107 7.56 -4.48 -5.83
CA LEU A 107 7.49 -3.02 -6.05
C LEU A 107 8.17 -2.61 -7.36
N LEU A 108 9.31 -3.23 -7.72
CA LEU A 108 9.97 -3.04 -9.02
C LEU A 108 9.06 -3.49 -10.17
N LYS A 109 8.40 -4.65 -10.05
CA LYS A 109 7.45 -5.13 -11.06
C LYS A 109 6.23 -4.22 -11.19
N ALA A 110 5.77 -3.60 -10.11
CA ALA A 110 4.69 -2.62 -10.15
C ALA A 110 5.11 -1.32 -10.88
N LEU A 111 6.41 -0.93 -10.84
CA LEU A 111 6.95 0.18 -11.65
C LEU A 111 6.91 -0.13 -13.14
N GLU A 112 7.20 -1.37 -13.53
CA GLU A 112 7.16 -1.80 -14.94
C GLU A 112 5.72 -1.89 -15.46
N LYS A 113 4.78 -2.26 -14.59
CA LYS A 113 3.37 -2.50 -14.92
C LYS A 113 2.47 -1.49 -14.25
N VAL A 114 2.57 -0.21 -14.64
CA VAL A 114 1.66 0.84 -14.13
C VAL A 114 0.22 0.53 -14.54
N PRO A 115 -0.75 0.53 -13.60
CA PRO A 115 -2.16 0.24 -13.87
C PRO A 115 -2.76 1.16 -14.94
N SER A 116 -3.72 0.64 -15.69
CA SER A 116 -4.33 1.36 -16.81
C SER A 116 -4.93 2.72 -16.44
N TYR A 117 -5.58 2.82 -15.28
CA TYR A 117 -6.18 4.08 -14.81
C TYR A 117 -5.16 5.13 -14.33
N LEU A 118 -3.88 4.75 -14.13
CA LEU A 118 -2.77 5.64 -13.74
C LEU A 118 -1.84 6.00 -14.90
N GLN A 119 -2.16 5.63 -16.14
CA GLN A 119 -1.29 5.90 -17.30
C GLN A 119 -1.20 7.39 -17.66
N ASP A 120 -2.20 8.20 -17.30
CA ASP A 120 -2.11 9.65 -17.50
C ASP A 120 -0.93 10.23 -16.73
N ARG A 121 -0.18 11.12 -17.36
CA ARG A 121 1.05 11.72 -16.78
C ARG A 121 0.84 12.33 -15.40
N ASN A 122 -0.33 12.92 -15.16
CA ASN A 122 -0.66 13.58 -13.91
C ASN A 122 -0.81 12.57 -12.73
N PHE A 123 -1.16 11.32 -13.02
CA PHE A 123 -1.33 10.25 -12.02
C PHE A 123 -0.14 9.29 -12.02
N ARG A 124 0.48 9.04 -13.18
CA ARG A 124 1.57 8.09 -13.34
C ARG A 124 2.78 8.44 -12.47
N TYR A 125 3.28 9.65 -12.55
CA TYR A 125 4.50 10.03 -11.82
C TYR A 125 4.31 10.15 -10.30
N PRO A 126 3.20 10.65 -9.76
CA PRO A 126 2.88 10.52 -8.34
C PRO A 126 2.88 9.08 -7.85
N TYR A 127 2.27 8.14 -8.59
CA TYR A 127 2.29 6.72 -8.26
C TYR A 127 3.70 6.12 -8.29
N ILE A 128 4.47 6.39 -9.36
CA ILE A 128 5.88 5.97 -9.48
C ILE A 128 6.72 6.49 -8.31
N ARG A 129 6.55 7.75 -7.93
CA ARG A 129 7.24 8.32 -6.76
C ARG A 129 6.93 7.55 -5.49
N ASN A 130 5.68 7.19 -5.25
CA ASN A 130 5.26 6.42 -4.09
C ASN A 130 5.90 5.01 -4.10
N LEU A 131 5.99 4.36 -5.26
CA LEU A 131 6.69 3.07 -5.43
C LEU A 131 8.19 3.19 -5.12
N VAL A 132 8.87 4.21 -5.65
CA VAL A 132 10.30 4.46 -5.36
C VAL A 132 10.52 4.70 -3.86
N TYR A 133 9.60 5.40 -3.20
CA TYR A 133 9.66 5.63 -1.76
C TYR A 133 9.41 4.33 -0.97
N ALA A 134 8.46 3.51 -1.42
CA ALA A 134 8.19 2.21 -0.82
C ALA A 134 9.39 1.26 -0.96
N ILE A 135 10.10 1.24 -2.11
CA ILE A 135 11.36 0.50 -2.27
C ILE A 135 12.41 1.00 -1.28
N GLY A 136 12.60 2.32 -1.17
CA GLY A 136 13.55 2.91 -0.24
C GLY A 136 13.22 2.70 1.23
N ALA A 137 11.98 2.36 1.57
CA ALA A 137 11.57 1.99 2.92
C ALA A 137 11.95 0.55 3.29
N GLN A 138 12.20 -0.34 2.31
CA GLN A 138 12.54 -1.74 2.54
C GLN A 138 13.95 -1.88 3.15
N PRO A 139 14.32 -3.10 3.65
CA PRO A 139 15.61 -3.35 4.29
C PRO A 139 16.80 -2.96 3.42
N GLN A 140 17.86 -2.45 4.07
CA GLN A 140 19.16 -2.18 3.47
C GLN A 140 20.10 -3.38 3.74
N PRO A 141 21.07 -3.65 2.88
CA PRO A 141 21.47 -2.86 1.69
C PRO A 141 20.62 -3.09 0.43
N GLU A 142 19.72 -4.08 0.42
CA GLU A 142 19.01 -4.57 -0.78
C GLU A 142 18.18 -3.45 -1.44
N SER A 143 17.50 -2.63 -0.64
CA SER A 143 16.70 -1.50 -1.15
C SER A 143 17.57 -0.44 -1.83
N LEU A 144 18.77 -0.14 -1.29
CA LEU A 144 19.70 0.79 -1.91
C LEU A 144 20.23 0.25 -3.23
N LEU A 145 20.64 -1.02 -3.26
CA LEU A 145 21.13 -1.68 -4.47
C LEU A 145 20.05 -1.70 -5.56
N ALA A 146 18.80 -1.95 -5.17
CA ALA A 146 17.66 -1.92 -6.10
C ALA A 146 17.43 -0.53 -6.69
N LEU A 147 17.50 0.52 -5.88
CA LEU A 147 17.35 1.91 -6.33
C LEU A 147 18.53 2.37 -7.20
N GLU A 148 19.76 2.02 -6.86
CA GLU A 148 20.95 2.33 -7.66
C GLU A 148 20.88 1.63 -9.03
N LYS A 149 20.47 0.35 -9.05
CA LYS A 149 20.23 -0.40 -10.28
C LYS A 149 19.13 0.26 -11.13
N LEU A 150 17.97 0.58 -10.52
CA LEU A 150 16.87 1.25 -11.20
C LEU A 150 17.32 2.56 -11.84
N ALA A 151 18.10 3.38 -11.12
CA ALA A 151 18.62 4.65 -11.63
C ALA A 151 19.61 4.47 -12.80
N SER A 152 20.38 3.36 -12.83
CA SER A 152 21.35 3.10 -13.88
C SER A 152 20.75 2.47 -15.15
N GLU A 153 19.65 1.72 -15.02
CA GLU A 153 19.04 0.96 -16.12
C GLU A 153 17.85 1.65 -16.77
N THR A 154 17.18 2.60 -16.06
CA THR A 154 16.00 3.28 -16.61
C THR A 154 16.38 4.36 -17.65
N GLU A 155 15.61 4.41 -18.73
CA GLU A 155 15.65 5.50 -19.71
C GLU A 155 14.74 6.68 -19.33
N ASP A 156 13.86 6.52 -18.34
CA ASP A 156 12.94 7.57 -17.87
C ASP A 156 13.68 8.48 -16.87
N GLU A 157 14.01 9.70 -17.29
CA GLU A 157 14.77 10.66 -16.47
C GLU A 157 14.05 11.01 -15.15
N VAL A 158 12.71 10.94 -15.08
CA VAL A 158 11.97 11.21 -13.84
C VAL A 158 12.18 10.06 -12.86
N ILE A 159 12.10 8.81 -13.32
CA ILE A 159 12.36 7.63 -12.48
C ILE A 159 13.80 7.64 -11.98
N LYS A 160 14.74 7.96 -12.85
CA LYS A 160 16.16 8.06 -12.53
C LYS A 160 16.41 9.09 -11.42
N GLU A 161 15.89 10.30 -11.59
CA GLU A 161 16.05 11.39 -10.61
C GLU A 161 15.41 11.02 -9.25
N LEU A 162 14.20 10.46 -9.26
CA LEU A 162 13.53 10.00 -8.04
C LEU A 162 14.32 8.92 -7.31
N SER A 163 14.89 7.96 -8.05
CA SER A 163 15.70 6.88 -7.49
C SER A 163 16.99 7.40 -6.86
N LEU A 164 17.74 8.28 -7.56
CA LEU A 164 18.95 8.89 -7.03
C LEU A 164 18.69 9.72 -5.79
N ARG A 165 17.64 10.56 -5.79
CA ARG A 165 17.25 11.34 -4.61
C ARG A 165 16.88 10.44 -3.43
N GLN A 166 16.23 9.31 -3.69
CA GLN A 166 15.89 8.38 -2.62
C GLN A 166 17.14 7.65 -2.08
N VAL A 167 18.11 7.30 -2.93
CA VAL A 167 19.40 6.73 -2.51
C VAL A 167 20.14 7.73 -1.59
N GLU A 168 20.28 8.99 -2.01
CA GLU A 168 20.93 10.03 -1.19
C GLU A 168 20.23 10.20 0.16
N LYS A 169 18.89 10.32 0.14
CA LYS A 169 18.10 10.46 1.35
C LYS A 169 18.36 9.29 2.32
N ARG A 170 18.37 8.05 1.82
CA ARG A 170 18.54 6.86 2.67
C ARG A 170 19.98 6.69 3.17
N LYS A 171 20.99 7.11 2.39
CA LYS A 171 22.39 7.15 2.84
C LYS A 171 22.57 8.17 3.99
N LEU A 172 21.85 9.29 3.98
CA LEU A 172 21.92 10.32 5.02
C LEU A 172 21.12 9.97 6.28
N LEU A 173 19.88 9.47 6.12
CA LEU A 173 18.93 9.28 7.21
C LEU A 173 18.90 7.84 7.73
N GLY A 174 19.58 6.91 7.07
CA GLY A 174 19.42 5.49 7.32
C GLY A 174 18.07 4.95 6.81
N ARG A 175 17.77 3.74 7.20
CA ARG A 175 16.49 3.09 6.96
C ARG A 175 15.39 3.84 7.74
N TRP A 176 14.20 3.93 7.18
CA TRP A 176 13.01 4.29 7.97
C TRP A 176 12.72 3.13 8.93
N GLU A 177 13.24 3.20 10.13
CA GLU A 177 12.84 2.31 11.21
C GLU A 177 11.54 2.85 11.78
N SER A 178 10.48 2.09 11.65
CA SER A 178 9.27 2.28 12.44
C SER A 178 9.49 1.71 13.83
N ASP A 179 10.52 2.21 14.53
CA ASP A 179 10.67 1.89 15.92
C ASP A 179 9.47 2.49 16.64
N GLY A 180 8.58 1.61 17.08
CA GLY A 180 7.46 1.97 17.96
C GLY A 180 7.91 2.49 19.34
N GLN A 181 9.15 3.03 19.41
CA GLN A 181 9.69 3.76 20.54
C GLN A 181 10.36 5.02 20.01
N GLY A 182 9.58 6.10 19.95
CA GLY A 182 10.12 7.43 19.78
C GLY A 182 11.16 7.71 20.86
N ASN A 183 12.43 7.62 20.55
CA ASN A 183 13.48 8.19 21.34
C ASN A 183 13.38 9.72 21.24
N LEU A 184 12.54 10.29 22.11
CA LEU A 184 12.50 11.72 22.45
C LEU A 184 13.63 12.05 23.42
N ASP A 185 14.87 11.59 23.16
CA ASP A 185 16.02 11.95 23.97
C ASP A 185 17.23 12.28 23.10
N SER A 186 17.21 13.43 22.45
CA SER A 186 18.43 14.11 22.02
C SER A 186 18.21 15.61 21.84
N ASN A 187 17.90 16.28 22.95
CA ASN A 187 18.18 17.69 23.12
C ASN A 187 18.37 18.01 24.62
N LYS A 188 19.52 17.64 25.15
CA LYS A 188 20.10 18.25 26.35
C LYS A 188 21.62 18.15 26.24
N THR A 189 22.20 19.14 25.66
CA THR A 189 23.47 19.80 26.08
C THR A 189 23.64 21.06 25.27
#